data_1b8a36c850013fd30100fd1dc8612226
#
_entry.id   1b8a36c850013fd30100fd1dc8612226
#
_cell.length_a   1.000
_cell.length_b   1.000
_cell.length_c   1.000
_cell.angle_alpha   90.00
_cell.angle_beta   90.00
_cell.angle_gamma   90.00
#
_symmetry.space_group_name_H-M   'P 1'
#
loop_
_entity.id
_entity.type
_entity.pdbx_description
1 polymer ?
#
loop_
_entity_poly.entity_id
_entity_poly.type
_entity_poly.pdbx_seq_one_letter_code
_entity_poly.pdbx_strand_id
1 'polypeptide(L)'
;MAKIVLIGAGSMAFTPTLVATFIADPFYRGSEIALVDIHEERLTIMHNLLLRLNKEKDLDINFTAHLDRETALPGADIVILCFAVGSHEAFLKDNEIPTKYGFVQSDGETLGPGGISRGLRHIPVAVAIAKDCERLCPNAHLYNYTNPMAPMTQAVYKYTSMKFTVLCIGAAITSSVVPCSIITP
;
A
#
# COMPACT_ATOMS: atom_id res chain seq x y z
N MET A 1 -4.38 -9.83 -18.82
CA MET A 1 -4.61 -10.16 -17.40
C MET A 1 -3.51 -9.49 -16.62
N ALA A 2 -3.84 -8.75 -15.58
CA ALA A 2 -2.86 -8.01 -14.79
C ALA A 2 -2.47 -8.78 -13.53
N LYS A 3 -1.21 -8.63 -13.11
CA LYS A 3 -0.74 -9.09 -11.80
C LYS A 3 -0.53 -7.90 -10.88
N ILE A 4 -1.30 -7.84 -9.79
CA ILE A 4 -1.28 -6.78 -8.80
C ILE A 4 -0.72 -7.34 -7.50
N VAL A 5 0.31 -6.72 -6.95
CA VAL A 5 0.92 -7.11 -5.67
C VAL A 5 0.62 -6.06 -4.61
N LEU A 6 -0.03 -6.45 -3.50
CA LEU A 6 -0.28 -5.57 -2.34
C LEU A 6 0.72 -5.89 -1.23
N ILE A 7 1.60 -4.94 -0.89
CA ILE A 7 2.57 -5.07 0.21
C ILE A 7 2.06 -4.34 1.45
N GLY A 8 1.86 -5.06 2.54
CA GLY A 8 1.14 -4.64 3.75
C GLY A 8 -0.32 -5.10 3.74
N ALA A 9 -0.60 -6.21 3.04
CA ALA A 9 -1.95 -6.70 2.79
C ALA A 9 -2.69 -7.22 4.04
N GLY A 10 -2.00 -7.41 5.16
CA GLY A 10 -2.65 -7.66 6.46
C GLY A 10 -3.37 -6.45 7.05
N SER A 11 -3.38 -5.30 6.34
CA SER A 11 -4.09 -4.10 6.77
C SER A 11 -5.61 -4.28 6.70
N MET A 12 -6.26 -4.26 7.86
CA MET A 12 -7.73 -4.32 7.96
C MET A 12 -8.43 -3.05 7.44
N ALA A 13 -7.72 -1.93 7.36
CA ALA A 13 -8.26 -0.66 6.87
C ALA A 13 -8.08 -0.50 5.36
N PHE A 14 -6.87 -0.77 4.84
CA PHE A 14 -6.54 -0.47 3.44
C PHE A 14 -6.89 -1.60 2.48
N THR A 15 -6.58 -2.85 2.82
CA THR A 15 -6.75 -3.96 1.88
C THR A 15 -8.19 -4.16 1.45
N PRO A 16 -9.21 -4.16 2.33
CA PRO A 16 -10.60 -4.30 1.89
C PRO A 16 -11.03 -3.17 0.95
N THR A 17 -10.63 -1.93 1.25
CA THR A 17 -10.99 -0.75 0.43
C THR A 17 -10.34 -0.79 -0.95
N LEU A 18 -9.04 -1.13 -1.01
CA LEU A 18 -8.31 -1.24 -2.27
C LEU A 18 -8.84 -2.38 -3.14
N VAL A 19 -9.04 -3.55 -2.53
CA VAL A 19 -9.54 -4.73 -3.26
C VAL A 19 -10.98 -4.53 -3.71
N ALA A 20 -11.82 -3.84 -2.93
CA ALA A 20 -13.19 -3.52 -3.34
C ALA A 20 -13.25 -2.78 -4.68
N THR A 21 -12.28 -1.91 -4.97
CA THR A 21 -12.17 -1.21 -6.26
C THR A 21 -11.90 -2.18 -7.41
N PHE A 22 -11.00 -3.15 -7.21
CA PHE A 22 -10.71 -4.16 -8.24
C PHE A 22 -11.87 -5.13 -8.45
N ILE A 23 -12.55 -5.51 -7.37
CA ILE A 23 -13.72 -6.40 -7.42
C ILE A 23 -14.90 -5.74 -8.17
N ALA A 24 -15.07 -4.43 -8.04
CA ALA A 24 -16.16 -3.70 -8.64
C ALA A 24 -16.03 -3.55 -10.16
N ASP A 25 -14.82 -3.66 -10.72
CA ASP A 25 -14.57 -3.47 -12.15
C ASP A 25 -14.33 -4.80 -12.86
N PRO A 26 -15.21 -5.18 -13.82
CA PRO A 26 -15.05 -6.41 -14.62
C PRO A 26 -13.72 -6.49 -15.39
N PHE A 27 -13.02 -5.37 -15.59
CA PHE A 27 -11.71 -5.34 -16.24
C PHE A 27 -10.68 -6.23 -15.54
N TYR A 28 -10.80 -6.42 -14.23
CA TYR A 28 -9.87 -7.23 -13.44
C TYR A 28 -10.19 -8.73 -13.39
N ARG A 29 -11.23 -9.20 -14.08
CA ARG A 29 -11.50 -10.64 -14.19
C ARG A 29 -10.34 -11.38 -14.84
N GLY A 30 -10.00 -12.54 -14.30
CA GLY A 30 -8.84 -13.34 -14.70
C GLY A 30 -7.50 -12.80 -14.23
N SER A 31 -7.45 -11.68 -13.47
CA SER A 31 -6.21 -11.12 -12.92
C SER A 31 -5.76 -11.86 -11.66
N GLU A 32 -4.47 -11.71 -11.32
CA GLU A 32 -3.91 -12.17 -10.05
C GLU A 32 -3.77 -10.99 -9.09
N ILE A 33 -4.23 -11.15 -7.84
CA ILE A 33 -3.97 -10.24 -6.75
C ILE A 33 -3.16 -10.98 -5.68
N ALA A 34 -1.86 -10.70 -5.61
CA ALA A 34 -0.94 -11.30 -4.66
C ALA A 34 -0.86 -10.43 -3.38
N LEU A 35 -1.25 -11.02 -2.26
CA LEU A 35 -1.22 -10.39 -0.95
C LEU A 35 0.11 -10.69 -0.28
N VAL A 36 0.82 -9.66 0.17
CA VAL A 36 2.11 -9.79 0.87
C VAL A 36 2.04 -9.12 2.23
N ASP A 37 2.34 -9.85 3.28
CA ASP A 37 2.50 -9.30 4.64
C ASP A 37 3.47 -10.15 5.45
N ILE A 38 4.18 -9.53 6.38
CA ILE A 38 5.08 -10.22 7.31
C ILE A 38 4.34 -10.89 8.48
N HIS A 39 3.07 -10.54 8.69
CA HIS A 39 2.22 -11.08 9.75
C HIS A 39 1.30 -12.17 9.19
N GLU A 40 1.70 -13.42 9.36
CA GLU A 40 1.01 -14.59 8.81
C GLU A 40 -0.47 -14.66 9.20
N GLU A 41 -0.80 -14.42 10.48
CA GLU A 41 -2.18 -14.49 10.98
C GLU A 41 -3.08 -13.47 10.26
N ARG A 42 -2.65 -12.20 10.17
CA ARG A 42 -3.40 -11.12 9.51
C ARG A 42 -3.54 -11.38 8.01
N LEU A 43 -2.46 -11.85 7.39
CA LEU A 43 -2.45 -12.21 5.97
C LEU A 43 -3.45 -13.34 5.70
N THR A 44 -3.46 -14.38 6.52
CA THR A 44 -4.37 -15.52 6.41
C THR A 44 -5.83 -15.11 6.56
N ILE A 45 -6.15 -14.25 7.53
CA ILE A 45 -7.51 -13.72 7.71
C ILE A 45 -7.96 -12.97 6.46
N MET A 46 -7.11 -12.07 5.94
CA MET A 46 -7.43 -11.29 4.75
C MET A 46 -7.58 -12.17 3.52
N HIS A 47 -6.67 -13.09 3.29
CA HIS A 47 -6.73 -14.02 2.17
C HIS A 47 -8.02 -14.85 2.18
N ASN A 48 -8.38 -15.44 3.33
CA ASN A 48 -9.61 -16.21 3.48
C ASN A 48 -10.87 -15.36 3.22
N LEU A 49 -10.88 -14.10 3.69
CA LEU A 49 -11.97 -13.17 3.40
C LEU A 49 -12.12 -12.96 1.89
N LEU A 50 -11.02 -12.72 1.18
CA LEU A 50 -11.05 -12.46 -0.25
C LEU A 50 -11.41 -13.70 -1.08
N LEU A 51 -10.94 -14.89 -0.68
CA LEU A 51 -11.36 -16.16 -1.29
C LEU A 51 -12.86 -16.40 -1.15
N ARG A 52 -13.42 -16.09 0.03
CA ARG A 52 -14.86 -16.18 0.27
C ARG A 52 -15.63 -15.21 -0.62
N LEU A 53 -15.21 -13.94 -0.69
CA LEU A 53 -15.84 -12.94 -1.55
C LEU A 53 -15.74 -13.33 -3.04
N ASN A 54 -14.59 -13.84 -3.48
CA ASN A 54 -14.38 -14.33 -4.83
C ASN A 54 -15.42 -15.39 -5.23
N LYS A 55 -15.63 -16.35 -4.32
CA LYS A 55 -16.63 -17.42 -4.52
C LYS A 55 -18.07 -16.90 -4.48
N GLU A 56 -18.42 -16.05 -3.50
CA GLU A 56 -19.78 -15.53 -3.30
C GLU A 56 -20.22 -14.59 -4.46
N LYS A 57 -19.28 -13.89 -5.06
CA LYS A 57 -19.53 -12.89 -6.11
C LYS A 57 -19.15 -13.32 -7.51
N ASP A 58 -18.63 -14.55 -7.67
CA ASP A 58 -18.16 -15.07 -8.97
C ASP A 58 -17.22 -14.09 -9.69
N LEU A 59 -16.15 -13.67 -8.99
CA LEU A 59 -15.31 -12.56 -9.46
C LEU A 59 -14.26 -12.99 -10.50
N ASP A 60 -13.90 -14.28 -10.53
CA ASP A 60 -12.83 -14.81 -11.37
C ASP A 60 -11.49 -14.08 -11.20
N ILE A 61 -11.07 -13.87 -9.93
CA ILE A 61 -9.80 -13.28 -9.55
C ILE A 61 -8.97 -14.32 -8.80
N ASN A 62 -7.69 -14.48 -9.17
CA ASN A 62 -6.78 -15.37 -8.46
C ASN A 62 -6.14 -14.62 -7.28
N PHE A 63 -6.56 -14.93 -6.04
CA PHE A 63 -5.94 -14.39 -4.83
C PHE A 63 -4.87 -15.34 -4.31
N THR A 64 -3.64 -14.84 -4.16
CA THR A 64 -2.52 -15.57 -3.57
C THR A 64 -1.99 -14.85 -2.32
N ALA A 65 -1.33 -15.58 -1.40
CA ALA A 65 -0.80 -15.01 -0.16
C ALA A 65 0.67 -15.40 0.03
N HIS A 66 1.50 -14.44 0.38
CA HIS A 66 2.95 -14.58 0.47
C HIS A 66 3.50 -13.87 1.71
N LEU A 67 4.34 -14.56 2.48
CA LEU A 67 5.08 -13.96 3.60
C LEU A 67 6.33 -13.22 3.14
N ASP A 68 6.80 -13.56 1.94
CA ASP A 68 7.96 -12.94 1.32
C ASP A 68 7.57 -12.31 -0.03
N ARG A 69 7.89 -11.01 -0.17
CA ARG A 69 7.61 -10.25 -1.39
C ARG A 69 8.39 -10.75 -2.61
N GLU A 70 9.57 -11.35 -2.41
CA GLU A 70 10.38 -11.86 -3.53
C GLU A 70 9.67 -12.97 -4.30
N THR A 71 8.79 -13.72 -3.62
CA THR A 71 7.99 -14.76 -4.26
C THR A 71 6.78 -14.22 -5.01
N ALA A 72 6.28 -13.03 -4.61
CA ALA A 72 5.11 -12.40 -5.21
C ALA A 72 5.45 -11.47 -6.39
N LEU A 73 6.56 -10.76 -6.32
CA LEU A 73 6.93 -9.70 -7.27
C LEU A 73 7.17 -10.15 -8.72
N PRO A 74 7.73 -11.33 -9.02
CA PRO A 74 7.98 -11.72 -10.42
C PRO A 74 6.73 -11.62 -11.28
N GLY A 75 6.83 -10.88 -12.39
CA GLY A 75 5.72 -10.68 -13.33
C GLY A 75 4.65 -9.69 -12.89
N ALA A 76 4.86 -8.94 -11.80
CA ALA A 76 3.93 -7.90 -11.38
C ALA A 76 3.86 -6.75 -12.40
N ASP A 77 2.63 -6.29 -12.70
CA ASP A 77 2.36 -5.07 -13.49
C ASP A 77 2.18 -3.87 -12.56
N ILE A 78 1.58 -4.09 -11.40
CA ILE A 78 1.29 -3.07 -10.40
C ILE A 78 1.74 -3.57 -9.03
N VAL A 79 2.44 -2.72 -8.28
CA VAL A 79 2.79 -2.97 -6.88
C VAL A 79 2.22 -1.84 -6.03
N ILE A 80 1.44 -2.18 -5.00
CA ILE A 80 0.80 -1.22 -4.12
C ILE A 80 1.41 -1.34 -2.72
N LEU A 81 1.88 -0.21 -2.18
CA LEU A 81 2.45 -0.13 -0.84
C LEU A 81 1.40 0.42 0.14
N CYS A 82 1.03 -0.38 1.14
CA CYS A 82 0.11 0.01 2.21
C CYS A 82 0.57 -0.53 3.58
N PHE A 83 1.88 -0.55 3.82
CA PHE A 83 2.48 -1.07 5.03
C PHE A 83 2.65 0.00 6.13
N ALA A 84 2.80 -0.43 7.38
CA ALA A 84 3.12 0.44 8.51
C ALA A 84 4.15 -0.24 9.43
N VAL A 85 5.40 0.24 9.39
CA VAL A 85 6.48 -0.25 10.26
C VAL A 85 6.20 0.14 11.71
N GLY A 86 6.11 -0.86 12.60
CA GLY A 86 5.78 -0.68 14.01
C GLY A 86 4.29 -0.49 14.29
N SER A 87 3.44 -0.62 13.25
CA SER A 87 1.97 -0.60 13.37
C SER A 87 1.42 0.62 14.15
N HIS A 88 0.26 0.47 14.77
CA HIS A 88 -0.41 1.51 15.55
C HIS A 88 0.38 1.93 16.80
N GLU A 89 1.13 1.01 17.40
CA GLU A 89 1.93 1.32 18.60
C GLU A 89 3.02 2.36 18.32
N ALA A 90 3.74 2.22 17.21
CA ALA A 90 4.74 3.20 16.81
C ALA A 90 4.10 4.55 16.43
N PHE A 91 2.94 4.54 15.79
CA PHE A 91 2.17 5.75 15.49
C PHE A 91 1.77 6.51 16.76
N LEU A 92 1.30 5.82 17.80
CA LEU A 92 0.98 6.45 19.08
C LEU A 92 2.22 7.14 19.68
N LYS A 93 3.38 6.49 19.64
CA LYS A 93 4.64 7.07 20.13
C LYS A 93 5.09 8.29 19.31
N ASP A 94 4.89 8.28 17.99
CA ASP A 94 5.19 9.41 17.11
C ASP A 94 4.39 10.67 17.47
N ASN A 95 3.21 10.53 18.07
CA ASN A 95 2.37 11.63 18.54
C ASN A 95 2.63 11.97 20.01
N GLU A 96 2.76 10.98 20.87
CA GLU A 96 2.92 11.18 22.33
C GLU A 96 4.26 11.81 22.70
N ILE A 97 5.35 11.35 22.07
CA ILE A 97 6.69 11.84 22.42
C ILE A 97 6.86 13.33 22.14
N PRO A 98 6.52 13.86 20.95
CA PRO A 98 6.62 15.30 20.68
C PRO A 98 5.76 16.15 21.62
N THR A 99 4.60 15.66 22.03
CA THR A 99 3.71 16.38 22.96
C THR A 99 4.39 16.65 24.31
N LYS A 100 5.24 15.74 24.79
CA LYS A 100 6.03 15.94 26.03
C LYS A 100 6.99 17.12 25.93
N TYR A 101 7.35 17.55 24.73
CA TYR A 101 8.22 18.68 24.44
C TYR A 101 7.46 19.91 23.92
N GLY A 102 6.15 19.94 24.06
CA GLY A 102 5.30 21.06 23.67
C GLY A 102 4.91 21.09 22.19
N PHE A 103 5.23 20.06 21.41
CA PHE A 103 4.80 19.95 20.00
C PHE A 103 3.49 19.20 19.92
N VAL A 104 2.37 19.93 19.82
CA VAL A 104 1.06 19.33 19.58
C VAL A 104 0.88 19.11 18.09
N GLN A 105 0.66 17.85 17.70
CA GLN A 105 0.42 17.44 16.32
C GLN A 105 -0.99 16.83 16.21
N SER A 106 -1.74 17.23 15.17
CA SER A 106 -3.06 16.61 14.93
C SER A 106 -2.94 15.18 14.44
N ASP A 107 -1.93 14.89 13.64
CA ASP A 107 -1.76 13.58 12.99
C ASP A 107 -0.31 13.25 12.59
N GLY A 108 0.70 13.81 13.07
CA GLY A 108 2.15 13.56 12.94
C GLY A 108 2.68 12.55 11.89
N GLU A 109 1.91 12.23 10.84
CA GLU A 109 2.25 11.16 9.90
C GLU A 109 3.25 11.57 8.81
N THR A 110 3.25 12.85 8.39
CA THR A 110 4.03 13.31 7.24
C THR A 110 5.06 14.36 7.62
N LEU A 111 4.69 15.30 8.48
CA LEU A 111 5.50 16.46 8.85
C LEU A 111 5.75 16.47 10.36
N GLY A 112 6.68 17.36 10.77
CA GLY A 112 7.03 17.54 12.19
C GLY A 112 7.81 16.35 12.77
N PRO A 113 8.02 16.35 14.11
CA PRO A 113 8.81 15.32 14.78
C PRO A 113 8.30 13.91 14.58
N GLY A 114 6.98 13.70 14.58
CA GLY A 114 6.36 12.40 14.33
C GLY A 114 6.59 11.93 12.89
N GLY A 115 6.42 12.81 11.92
CA GLY A 115 6.68 12.50 10.51
C GLY A 115 8.14 12.14 10.24
N ILE A 116 9.09 12.82 10.92
CA ILE A 116 10.52 12.49 10.84
C ILE A 116 10.76 11.08 11.42
N SER A 117 10.27 10.80 12.63
CA SER A 117 10.39 9.50 13.28
C SER A 117 9.82 8.38 12.40
N ARG A 118 8.62 8.58 11.85
CA ARG A 118 7.97 7.65 10.93
C ARG A 118 8.79 7.46 9.66
N GLY A 119 9.29 8.54 9.07
CA GLY A 119 10.13 8.51 7.87
C GLY A 119 11.40 7.68 8.05
N LEU A 120 12.08 7.83 9.16
CA LEU A 120 13.29 7.04 9.48
C LEU A 120 13.02 5.53 9.50
N ARG A 121 11.79 5.09 9.84
CA ARG A 121 11.41 3.68 9.82
C ARG A 121 10.92 3.22 8.46
N HIS A 122 10.16 4.05 7.73
CA HIS A 122 9.45 3.64 6.51
C HIS A 122 10.31 3.78 5.25
N ILE A 123 11.14 4.83 5.15
CA ILE A 123 11.96 5.10 3.97
C ILE A 123 12.90 3.94 3.62
N PRO A 124 13.67 3.35 4.56
CA PRO A 124 14.53 2.22 4.25
C PRO A 124 13.77 1.02 3.67
N VAL A 125 12.58 0.75 4.20
CA VAL A 125 11.72 -0.35 3.74
C VAL A 125 11.18 -0.07 2.33
N ALA A 126 10.69 1.15 2.08
CA ALA A 126 10.19 1.54 0.75
C ALA A 126 11.28 1.47 -0.32
N VAL A 127 12.49 1.94 -0.01
CA VAL A 127 13.64 1.86 -0.93
C VAL A 127 14.05 0.41 -1.17
N ALA A 128 14.05 -0.44 -0.14
CA ALA A 128 14.34 -1.86 -0.30
C ALA A 128 13.32 -2.56 -1.19
N ILE A 129 12.01 -2.29 -0.98
CA ILE A 129 10.96 -2.83 -1.85
C ILE A 129 11.13 -2.35 -3.29
N ALA A 130 11.40 -1.06 -3.50
CA ALA A 130 11.58 -0.51 -4.85
C ALA A 130 12.80 -1.13 -5.57
N LYS A 131 13.90 -1.41 -4.86
CA LYS A 131 15.06 -2.13 -5.41
C LYS A 131 14.75 -3.58 -5.78
N ASP A 132 13.93 -4.26 -4.97
CA ASP A 132 13.47 -5.60 -5.33
C ASP A 132 12.55 -5.57 -6.56
N CYS A 133 11.73 -4.53 -6.70
CA CYS A 133 10.93 -4.32 -7.91
C CYS A 133 11.81 -4.08 -9.13
N GLU A 134 12.87 -3.26 -9.05
CA GLU A 134 13.83 -3.07 -10.14
C GLU A 134 14.41 -4.40 -10.64
N ARG A 135 14.68 -5.31 -9.72
CA ARG A 135 15.27 -6.62 -10.03
C ARG A 135 14.24 -7.63 -10.54
N LEU A 136 13.04 -7.67 -9.97
CA LEU A 136 12.08 -8.76 -10.15
C LEU A 136 10.90 -8.41 -11.09
N CYS A 137 10.53 -7.12 -11.16
CA CYS A 137 9.46 -6.62 -12.01
C CYS A 137 9.74 -5.19 -12.50
N PRO A 138 10.80 -4.96 -13.29
CA PRO A 138 11.30 -3.62 -13.66
C PRO A 138 10.30 -2.77 -14.44
N ASN A 139 9.31 -3.39 -15.06
CA ASN A 139 8.26 -2.70 -15.80
C ASN A 139 7.05 -2.32 -14.95
N ALA A 140 6.97 -2.81 -13.70
CA ALA A 140 5.87 -2.52 -12.79
C ALA A 140 5.79 -1.05 -12.44
N HIS A 141 4.57 -0.58 -12.15
CA HIS A 141 4.33 0.73 -11.58
C HIS A 141 4.06 0.59 -10.08
N LEU A 142 4.81 1.32 -9.25
CA LEU A 142 4.63 1.35 -7.81
C LEU A 142 3.65 2.45 -7.41
N TYR A 143 2.58 2.09 -6.73
CA TYR A 143 1.63 3.03 -6.10
C TYR A 143 1.81 3.00 -4.59
N ASN A 144 1.92 4.16 -3.97
CA ASN A 144 2.17 4.27 -2.54
C ASN A 144 1.03 4.95 -1.80
N TYR A 145 0.45 4.25 -0.84
CA TYR A 145 -0.52 4.76 0.13
C TYR A 145 0.08 4.96 1.54
N THR A 146 1.37 4.64 1.70
CA THR A 146 2.07 4.73 2.99
C THR A 146 2.62 6.12 3.25
N ASN A 147 2.43 6.64 4.46
CA ASN A 147 3.06 7.87 4.94
C ASN A 147 4.44 7.60 5.58
N PRO A 148 5.35 8.58 5.57
CA PRO A 148 5.25 9.95 5.02
C PRO A 148 5.46 9.99 3.51
N MET A 149 4.47 10.47 2.77
CA MET A 149 4.47 10.38 1.29
C MET A 149 5.64 11.12 0.64
N ALA A 150 5.82 12.40 0.94
CA ALA A 150 6.82 13.23 0.27
C ALA A 150 8.26 12.75 0.50
N PRO A 151 8.73 12.48 1.74
CA PRO A 151 10.07 11.95 1.97
C PRO A 151 10.31 10.58 1.34
N MET A 152 9.29 9.69 1.37
CA MET A 152 9.39 8.37 0.72
C MET A 152 9.52 8.50 -0.78
N THR A 153 8.73 9.40 -1.42
CA THR A 153 8.82 9.67 -2.84
C THR A 153 10.20 10.16 -3.24
N GLN A 154 10.72 11.15 -2.51
CA GLN A 154 12.08 11.67 -2.76
C GLN A 154 13.15 10.59 -2.64
N ALA A 155 13.03 9.72 -1.63
CA ALA A 155 14.00 8.65 -1.42
C ALA A 155 13.94 7.58 -2.52
N VAL A 156 12.74 7.14 -2.92
CA VAL A 156 12.59 6.16 -3.98
C VAL A 156 13.14 6.70 -5.30
N TYR A 157 12.79 7.92 -5.71
CA TYR A 157 13.36 8.55 -6.92
C TYR A 157 14.86 8.78 -6.86
N LYS A 158 15.42 9.03 -5.68
CA LYS A 158 16.86 9.23 -5.52
C LYS A 158 17.67 7.94 -5.63
N TYR A 159 17.11 6.82 -5.19
CA TYR A 159 17.87 5.57 -5.00
C TYR A 159 17.43 4.45 -5.93
N THR A 160 16.40 4.67 -6.77
CA THR A 160 15.88 3.70 -7.73
C THR A 160 15.40 4.37 -9.01
N SER A 161 15.21 3.59 -10.07
CA SER A 161 14.64 4.03 -11.35
C SER A 161 13.15 3.69 -11.48
N MET A 162 12.52 3.14 -10.41
CA MET A 162 11.15 2.68 -10.47
C MET A 162 10.15 3.82 -10.68
N LYS A 163 9.14 3.56 -11.52
CA LYS A 163 7.97 4.44 -11.65
C LYS A 163 7.20 4.41 -10.34
N PHE A 164 7.13 5.54 -9.65
CA PHE A 164 6.54 5.64 -8.32
C PHE A 164 5.51 6.76 -8.25
N THR A 165 4.28 6.43 -7.91
CA THR A 165 3.18 7.38 -7.73
C THR A 165 2.64 7.29 -6.32
N VAL A 166 2.36 8.44 -5.72
CA VAL A 166 1.78 8.50 -4.36
C VAL A 166 0.31 8.90 -4.43
N LEU A 167 -0.49 8.24 -3.62
CA LEU A 167 -1.93 8.48 -3.53
C LEU A 167 -2.32 8.67 -2.06
N CYS A 168 -2.96 9.80 -1.77
CA CYS A 168 -3.53 10.02 -0.45
C CYS A 168 -4.91 9.37 -0.36
N ILE A 169 -5.24 8.77 0.77
CA ILE A 169 -6.58 8.22 1.02
C ILE A 169 -7.66 9.30 0.92
N GLY A 170 -7.34 10.55 1.28
CA GLY A 170 -8.21 11.69 1.05
C GLY A 170 -8.57 11.90 -0.42
N ALA A 171 -7.63 11.69 -1.34
CA ALA A 171 -7.90 11.74 -2.77
C ALA A 171 -8.78 10.58 -3.25
N ALA A 172 -8.57 9.38 -2.69
CA ALA A 172 -9.42 8.23 -3.00
C ALA A 172 -10.87 8.42 -2.54
N ILE A 173 -11.08 9.00 -1.35
CA ILE A 173 -12.41 9.34 -0.85
C ILE A 173 -13.05 10.43 -1.70
N THR A 174 -12.28 11.45 -2.11
CA THR A 174 -12.80 12.56 -2.93
C THR A 174 -13.19 12.09 -4.33
N SER A 175 -12.42 11.19 -4.94
CA SER A 175 -12.73 10.64 -6.27
C SER A 175 -13.97 9.73 -6.27
N SER A 176 -14.33 9.13 -5.14
CA SER A 176 -15.58 8.37 -5.02
C SER A 176 -16.82 9.26 -4.84
N VAL A 177 -16.63 10.52 -4.47
CA VAL A 177 -17.71 11.51 -4.25
C VAL A 177 -17.87 12.45 -5.46
N VAL A 178 -16.83 12.66 -6.26
CA VAL A 178 -16.86 13.52 -7.45
C VAL A 178 -17.11 12.66 -8.69
N PRO A 179 -18.24 12.84 -9.42
CA PRO A 179 -18.48 12.12 -10.66
C PRO A 179 -17.35 12.38 -11.66
N CYS A 180 -16.91 11.34 -12.35
CA CYS A 180 -15.82 11.38 -13.35
C CYS A 180 -16.07 12.39 -14.51
N SER A 181 -17.29 12.92 -14.63
CA SER A 181 -17.69 13.93 -15.62
C SER A 181 -17.04 15.32 -15.47
N ILE A 182 -16.30 15.54 -14.37
CA ILE A 182 -15.61 16.84 -14.14
C ILE A 182 -14.14 16.80 -14.59
N ILE A 183 -13.61 15.63 -14.98
CA ILE A 183 -12.19 15.43 -15.31
C ILE A 183 -11.94 15.29 -16.82
N THR A 184 -12.95 15.34 -17.66
CA THR A 184 -12.77 15.41 -19.13
C THR A 184 -12.70 16.87 -19.58
N PRO A 185 -11.64 17.25 -20.34
CA PRO A 185 -11.51 18.57 -20.93
C PRO A 185 -12.60 18.89 -21.93
#